data_0f9970f3306480e6217e0d7a9447b12e
#
_entry.id   0f9970f3306480e6217e0d7a9447b12e
#
_cell.length_a   1.000
_cell.length_b   1.000
_cell.length_c   1.000
_cell.angle_alpha   90.00
_cell.angle_beta   90.00
_cell.angle_gamma   90.00
#
_symmetry.space_group_name_H-M   'P 1'
#
loop_
_entity.id
_entity.type
_entity.pdbx_description
1 polymer ?
#
loop_
_entity_poly.entity_id
_entity_poly.type
_entity_poly.pdbx_seq_one_letter_code
_entity_poly.pdbx_strand_id
1 'polypeptide(L)'
;MATQDQSGVTVTVKGDETVVLRDTPGARDQFDWHTRVFTIHCHSGRTIKGRWGGFSIEPLTEAAAFPPETTHLLMTADDGYRACVDAWFGLDGFVGFVCEELAVTGGEAHALRETPRFLAPEIDSSRTIRNVATIESITLEPGEAVRDYETIH
;
A
#
# COMPACT_ATOMS: atom_id res chain seq x y z
N MET A 1 5.68 26.09 7.59
CA MET A 1 5.77 25.43 7.34
C MET A 1 5.47 24.50 7.33
N ALA A 2 5.14 24.39 7.23
CA ALA A 2 4.99 23.65 7.22
C ALA A 2 5.06 22.75 7.04
N THR A 3 4.90 22.51 6.93
CA THR A 3 4.88 21.63 6.55
C THR A 3 5.25 20.55 6.94
N GLN A 4 4.84 20.15 7.43
CA GLN A 4 5.29 19.08 7.64
C GLN A 4 5.39 18.28 6.96
N ASP A 5 4.94 18.17 7.35
CA ASP A 5 5.86 17.93 6.37
C ASP A 5 5.99 16.50 5.90
N GLN A 6 5.40 16.23 4.76
CA GLN A 6 5.39 14.89 4.17
C GLN A 6 6.75 14.49 3.61
N SER A 7 7.68 15.41 3.52
CA SER A 7 8.98 15.14 2.89
C SER A 7 9.81 14.09 3.62
N GLY A 8 9.51 13.85 4.92
CA GLY A 8 10.20 12.82 5.68
C GLY A 8 9.63 11.42 5.52
N VAL A 9 8.45 11.30 4.91
CA VAL A 9 7.78 10.01 4.78
C VAL A 9 8.19 9.37 3.47
N THR A 10 8.69 8.15 3.54
CA THR A 10 9.13 7.41 2.35
C THR A 10 8.53 6.02 2.33
N VAL A 11 8.30 5.54 1.11
CA VAL A 11 7.97 4.13 0.87
C VAL A 11 9.06 3.60 -0.05
N THR A 12 9.73 2.54 0.36
CA THR A 12 10.78 1.91 -0.43
C THR A 12 10.19 0.74 -1.20
N VAL A 13 10.33 0.77 -2.52
CA VAL A 13 9.83 -0.29 -3.40
C VAL A 13 11.04 -1.06 -3.90
N LYS A 14 11.07 -2.36 -3.62
CA LYS A 14 12.24 -3.21 -3.88
C LYS A 14 11.93 -4.35 -4.84
N GLY A 15 12.52 -4.30 -6.00
CA GLY A 15 12.61 -5.42 -6.94
C GLY A 15 14.09 -5.68 -7.17
N ASP A 16 14.47 -5.87 -8.44
CA ASP A 16 15.89 -5.92 -8.80
C ASP A 16 16.55 -4.55 -8.64
N GLU A 17 15.75 -3.48 -8.71
CA GLU A 17 16.16 -2.13 -8.42
C GLU A 17 15.39 -1.63 -7.21
N THR A 18 15.84 -0.54 -6.61
CA THR A 18 15.18 0.07 -5.46
C THR A 18 14.71 1.46 -5.81
N VAL A 19 13.44 1.73 -5.51
CA VAL A 19 12.85 3.07 -5.68
C VAL A 19 12.48 3.57 -4.28
N VAL A 20 12.96 4.77 -3.93
CA VAL A 20 12.56 5.43 -2.70
C VAL A 20 11.52 6.47 -3.07
N LEU A 21 10.28 6.21 -2.71
CA LEU A 21 9.16 7.05 -3.10
C LEU A 21 8.85 8.06 -2.00
N ARG A 22 8.79 9.32 -2.39
CA ARG A 22 8.33 10.42 -1.53
C ARG A 22 7.28 11.20 -2.27
N ASP A 23 6.40 11.84 -1.51
CA ASP A 23 5.41 12.73 -2.11
C ASP A 23 6.08 14.07 -2.41
N THR A 24 6.60 14.17 -3.62
CA THR A 24 7.27 15.38 -4.13
C THR A 24 6.69 15.73 -5.50
N PRO A 25 6.81 16.98 -5.94
CA PRO A 25 6.35 17.34 -7.28
C PRO A 25 6.97 16.47 -8.38
N GLY A 26 8.25 16.13 -8.23
CA GLY A 26 8.91 15.25 -9.20
C GLY A 26 8.35 13.85 -9.23
N ALA A 27 8.06 13.29 -8.07
CA ALA A 27 7.45 11.95 -7.98
C ALA A 27 6.03 11.97 -8.55
N ARG A 28 5.27 13.01 -8.27
CA ARG A 28 3.91 13.14 -8.79
C ARG A 28 3.90 13.18 -10.31
N ASP A 29 4.89 13.81 -10.90
CA ASP A 29 5.06 13.84 -12.36
C ASP A 29 5.49 12.48 -12.89
N GLN A 30 6.48 11.88 -12.25
CA GLN A 30 7.09 10.64 -12.72
C GLN A 30 6.14 9.45 -12.62
N PHE A 31 5.37 9.36 -11.55
CA PHE A 31 4.58 8.19 -11.22
C PHE A 31 3.06 8.43 -11.29
N ASP A 32 2.66 9.53 -11.89
CA ASP A 32 1.26 9.79 -12.20
C ASP A 32 0.35 9.84 -10.96
N TRP A 33 0.58 10.84 -10.13
CA TRP A 33 -0.26 11.08 -8.94
C TRP A 33 -1.72 11.26 -9.34
N HIS A 34 -2.60 10.57 -8.63
CA HIS A 34 -4.03 10.75 -8.85
C HIS A 34 -4.79 10.36 -7.59
N THR A 35 -6.10 10.44 -7.68
CA THR A 35 -7.00 10.16 -6.56
C THR A 35 -7.83 8.94 -6.90
N ARG A 36 -7.99 8.03 -5.94
CA ARG A 36 -8.85 6.86 -6.10
C ARG A 36 -9.73 6.67 -4.88
N VAL A 37 -10.90 6.10 -5.11
CA VAL A 37 -11.84 5.73 -4.06
C VAL A 37 -11.75 4.23 -3.85
N PHE A 38 -11.65 3.84 -2.58
CA PHE A 38 -11.65 2.42 -2.20
C PHE A 38 -12.71 2.18 -1.14
N THR A 39 -13.32 0.99 -1.21
CA THR A 39 -14.25 0.53 -0.18
C THR A 39 -13.61 -0.67 0.51
N ILE A 40 -13.52 -0.61 1.82
CA ILE A 40 -12.90 -1.64 2.63
C ILE A 40 -13.97 -2.26 3.52
N HIS A 41 -14.12 -3.57 3.44
CA HIS A 41 -15.06 -4.32 4.27
C HIS A 41 -14.29 -4.99 5.40
N CYS A 42 -14.59 -4.62 6.63
CA CYS A 42 -13.90 -5.16 7.80
C CYS A 42 -14.64 -6.38 8.32
N HIS A 43 -13.90 -7.29 8.95
CA HIS A 43 -14.50 -8.49 9.56
C HIS A 43 -15.49 -8.16 10.67
N SER A 44 -15.36 -6.99 11.28
CA SER A 44 -16.29 -6.51 12.30
C SER A 44 -17.65 -6.08 11.75
N GLY A 45 -17.84 -6.11 10.44
CA GLY A 45 -19.04 -5.63 9.79
C GLY A 45 -19.00 -4.17 9.40
N ARG A 46 -17.91 -3.48 9.74
CA ARG A 46 -17.70 -2.09 9.37
C ARG A 46 -17.40 -1.99 7.87
N THR A 47 -17.92 -0.96 7.24
CA THR A 47 -17.57 -0.63 5.85
C THR A 47 -16.97 0.75 5.83
N ILE A 48 -15.83 0.87 5.17
CA ILE A 48 -15.09 2.12 5.06
C ILE A 48 -15.01 2.48 3.60
N LYS A 49 -15.45 3.69 3.27
CA LYS A 49 -15.29 4.21 1.92
C LYS A 49 -14.45 5.47 2.02
N GLY A 50 -13.33 5.50 1.28
CA GLY A 50 -12.43 6.63 1.35
C GLY A 50 -11.88 7.01 0.00
N ARG A 51 -11.39 8.25 -0.06
CA ARG A 51 -10.69 8.77 -1.23
C ARG A 51 -9.28 9.12 -0.80
N TRP A 52 -8.32 8.57 -1.52
CA TRP A 52 -6.91 8.80 -1.22
C TRP A 52 -6.20 9.35 -2.43
N GLY A 53 -5.30 10.31 -2.20
CA GLY A 53 -4.38 10.80 -3.21
C GLY A 53 -3.07 10.05 -3.08
N GLY A 54 -2.50 9.64 -4.19
CA GLY A 54 -1.27 8.87 -4.16
C GLY A 54 -0.87 8.32 -5.52
N PHE A 55 -0.25 7.14 -5.50
CA PHE A 55 0.38 6.55 -6.67
C PHE A 55 -0.11 5.13 -6.89
N SER A 56 -0.34 4.78 -8.16
CA SER A 56 -0.61 3.38 -8.52
C SER A 56 0.63 2.53 -8.31
N ILE A 57 0.41 1.27 -7.95
CA ILE A 57 1.51 0.33 -7.68
C ILE A 57 2.26 -0.05 -8.96
N GLU A 58 1.56 -0.28 -10.05
CA GLU A 58 2.17 -0.83 -11.26
C GLU A 58 3.36 -0.01 -11.78
N PRO A 59 3.27 1.32 -11.94
CA PRO A 59 4.45 2.09 -12.38
C PRO A 59 5.62 1.99 -11.41
N LEU A 60 5.34 1.84 -10.12
CA LEU A 60 6.40 1.71 -9.12
C LEU A 60 7.12 0.37 -9.26
N THR A 61 6.37 -0.70 -9.53
CA THR A 61 6.98 -2.01 -9.73
C THR A 61 7.82 -2.05 -11.01
N GLU A 62 7.41 -1.34 -12.03
CA GLU A 62 8.20 -1.22 -13.25
C GLU A 62 9.49 -0.48 -13.00
N ALA A 63 9.43 0.63 -12.27
CA ALA A 63 10.63 1.40 -11.93
C ALA A 63 11.58 0.61 -11.03
N ALA A 64 11.05 -0.22 -10.14
CA ALA A 64 11.84 -1.05 -9.25
C ALA A 64 12.27 -2.37 -9.91
N ALA A 65 11.91 -2.58 -11.17
CA ALA A 65 12.29 -3.77 -11.94
C ALA A 65 11.91 -5.06 -11.23
N PHE A 66 10.63 -5.19 -10.88
CA PHE A 66 10.13 -6.42 -10.28
C PHE A 66 10.35 -7.56 -11.26
N PRO A 67 10.96 -8.69 -10.83
CA PRO A 67 11.18 -9.83 -11.70
C PRO A 67 9.86 -10.37 -12.27
N PRO A 68 9.87 -10.88 -13.51
CA PRO A 68 8.63 -11.43 -14.10
C PRO A 68 8.07 -12.63 -13.35
N GLU A 69 8.90 -13.33 -12.60
CA GLU A 69 8.47 -14.47 -11.78
C GLU A 69 7.84 -14.06 -10.45
N THR A 70 7.73 -12.77 -10.16
CA THR A 70 7.11 -12.27 -8.93
C THR A 70 5.69 -12.80 -8.79
N THR A 71 5.41 -13.47 -7.68
CA THR A 71 4.07 -14.00 -7.41
C THR A 71 3.30 -13.16 -6.42
N HIS A 72 4.00 -12.46 -5.53
CA HIS A 72 3.37 -11.73 -4.44
C HIS A 72 4.12 -10.44 -4.13
N LEU A 73 3.42 -9.52 -3.48
CA LEU A 73 4.00 -8.30 -2.94
C LEU A 73 4.01 -8.41 -1.43
N LEU A 74 5.16 -8.18 -0.83
CA LEU A 74 5.29 -8.17 0.62
C LEU A 74 5.40 -6.73 1.09
N MET A 75 4.45 -6.29 1.91
CA MET A 75 4.45 -4.95 2.49
C MET A 75 4.83 -5.03 3.95
N THR A 76 5.67 -4.12 4.39
CA THR A 76 6.06 -4.01 5.78
C THR A 76 5.79 -2.58 6.26
N ALA A 77 5.08 -2.47 7.38
CA ALA A 77 4.81 -1.18 8.01
C ALA A 77 6.01 -0.75 8.86
N ASP A 78 6.00 0.50 9.28
CA ASP A 78 7.09 1.07 10.07
C ASP A 78 7.21 0.40 11.46
N ASP A 79 6.14 -0.24 11.94
CA ASP A 79 6.16 -0.95 13.22
C ASP A 79 6.46 -2.45 13.07
N GLY A 80 6.75 -2.90 11.86
CA GLY A 80 7.06 -4.30 11.59
C GLY A 80 5.88 -5.18 11.20
N TYR A 81 4.65 -4.63 11.19
CA TYR A 81 3.48 -5.35 10.69
C TYR A 81 3.70 -5.70 9.23
N ARG A 82 3.39 -6.93 8.84
CA ARG A 82 3.65 -7.41 7.48
C ARG A 82 2.41 -8.02 6.87
N ALA A 83 2.20 -7.71 5.60
CA ALA A 83 1.12 -8.29 4.82
C ALA A 83 1.65 -8.72 3.46
N CYS A 84 1.14 -9.83 2.96
CA CYS A 84 1.58 -10.39 1.68
C CYS A 84 0.35 -10.58 0.81
N VAL A 85 0.35 -9.96 -0.36
CA VAL A 85 -0.79 -10.05 -1.28
C VAL A 85 -0.36 -10.64 -2.61
N ASP A 86 -1.27 -11.39 -3.23
CA ASP A 86 -1.08 -11.92 -4.56
C ASP A 86 -0.80 -10.76 -5.54
N ALA A 87 0.18 -10.93 -6.41
CA ALA A 87 0.55 -9.88 -7.36
C ALA A 87 -0.61 -9.52 -8.30
N TRP A 88 -1.46 -10.49 -8.62
CA TRP A 88 -2.63 -10.24 -9.46
C TRP A 88 -3.50 -9.11 -8.90
N PHE A 89 -3.74 -9.13 -7.59
CA PHE A 89 -4.53 -8.09 -6.93
C PHE A 89 -3.66 -6.89 -6.56
N GLY A 90 -2.44 -7.14 -6.12
CA GLY A 90 -1.55 -6.09 -5.63
C GLY A 90 -1.12 -5.11 -6.71
N LEU A 91 -0.94 -5.58 -7.94
CA LEU A 91 -0.53 -4.70 -9.04
C LEU A 91 -1.64 -3.72 -9.44
N ASP A 92 -2.89 -4.00 -9.13
CA ASP A 92 -3.99 -3.06 -9.31
C ASP A 92 -4.16 -2.16 -8.08
N GLY A 93 -3.18 -2.16 -7.21
CA GLY A 93 -3.20 -1.43 -5.96
C GLY A 93 -2.67 -0.01 -6.06
N PHE A 94 -2.61 0.61 -4.89
CA PHE A 94 -2.39 2.04 -4.76
C PHE A 94 -1.70 2.32 -3.43
N VAL A 95 -0.79 3.28 -3.43
CA VAL A 95 -0.20 3.79 -2.19
C VAL A 95 -0.78 5.17 -1.95
N GLY A 96 -1.66 5.28 -0.97
CA GLY A 96 -2.28 6.55 -0.61
C GLY A 96 -1.40 7.31 0.35
N PHE A 97 -0.97 8.50 -0.03
CA PHE A 97 -0.20 9.38 0.82
C PHE A 97 -1.08 10.40 1.55
N VAL A 98 -2.25 10.68 1.03
CA VAL A 98 -3.19 11.62 1.62
C VAL A 98 -4.58 10.99 1.64
N CYS A 99 -5.21 10.96 2.80
CA CYS A 99 -6.60 10.56 2.91
C CYS A 99 -7.46 11.82 2.82
N GLU A 100 -8.14 12.00 1.69
CA GLU A 100 -8.90 13.22 1.43
C GLU A 100 -10.29 13.19 2.03
N GLU A 101 -10.95 12.02 1.95
CA GLU A 101 -12.30 11.86 2.51
C GLU A 101 -12.41 10.46 3.08
N LEU A 102 -13.22 10.33 4.12
CA LEU A 102 -13.44 9.04 4.75
C LEU A 102 -14.84 8.97 5.33
N ALA A 103 -15.57 7.93 4.99
CA ALA A 103 -16.89 7.65 5.55
C ALA A 103 -16.88 6.22 6.08
N VAL A 104 -17.30 6.07 7.32
CA VAL A 104 -17.32 4.76 7.98
C VAL A 104 -18.74 4.45 8.41
N THR A 105 -19.21 3.26 8.06
CA THR A 105 -20.50 2.75 8.49
C THR A 105 -20.24 1.68 9.54
N GLY A 106 -20.84 1.84 10.72
CA GLY A 106 -20.75 0.85 11.79
C GLY A 106 -19.57 1.01 12.72
N GLY A 107 -18.96 2.17 12.79
CA GLY A 107 -17.83 2.40 13.71
C GLY A 107 -17.17 3.74 13.51
N GLU A 108 -16.04 3.91 14.17
CA GLU A 108 -15.25 5.13 14.09
C GLU A 108 -14.03 4.93 13.18
N ALA A 109 -13.46 6.04 12.72
CA ALA A 109 -12.53 6.05 11.60
C ALA A 109 -11.12 6.58 11.92
N HIS A 110 -10.78 6.79 13.18
CA HIS A 110 -9.55 7.54 13.52
C HIS A 110 -8.28 6.95 12.91
N ALA A 111 -8.08 5.65 13.08
CA ALA A 111 -6.85 5.01 12.61
C ALA A 111 -6.82 4.85 11.08
N LEU A 112 -7.93 5.10 10.42
CA LEU A 112 -8.05 4.84 8.98
C LEU A 112 -7.49 5.97 8.13
N ARG A 113 -7.17 7.10 8.76
CA ARG A 113 -6.54 8.22 8.07
C ARG A 113 -5.02 8.11 8.04
N GLU A 114 -4.46 7.08 8.68
CA GLU A 114 -3.00 6.91 8.72
C GLU A 114 -2.45 6.56 7.36
N THR A 115 -1.46 7.29 6.92
CA THR A 115 -0.80 7.15 5.61
C THR A 115 0.72 7.11 5.80
N PRO A 116 1.48 6.57 4.85
CA PRO A 116 1.03 6.00 3.59
C PRO A 116 0.28 4.70 3.81
N ARG A 117 -0.74 4.47 2.99
CA ARG A 117 -1.56 3.26 3.14
C ARG A 117 -1.60 2.49 1.83
N PHE A 118 -1.40 1.18 1.92
CA PHE A 118 -1.57 0.31 0.76
C PHE A 118 -3.06 -0.03 0.62
N LEU A 119 -3.58 0.13 -0.59
CA LEU A 119 -4.98 -0.10 -0.89
C LEU A 119 -5.07 -0.87 -2.20
N ALA A 120 -5.97 -1.83 -2.26
CA ALA A 120 -6.22 -2.55 -3.50
C ALA A 120 -7.64 -3.08 -3.49
N PRO A 121 -8.25 -3.26 -4.68
CA PRO A 121 -9.57 -3.88 -4.75
C PRO A 121 -9.50 -5.33 -4.26
N GLU A 122 -10.56 -5.79 -3.63
CA GLU A 122 -10.76 -7.19 -3.31
C GLU A 122 -9.73 -7.83 -2.38
N ILE A 123 -9.04 -7.02 -1.57
CA ILE A 123 -8.17 -7.57 -0.54
C ILE A 123 -8.78 -7.38 0.84
N ASP A 124 -8.34 -8.20 1.80
CA ASP A 124 -8.79 -8.11 3.19
C ASP A 124 -8.44 -6.77 3.80
N SER A 125 -9.28 -6.31 4.73
CA SER A 125 -8.98 -5.10 5.48
C SER A 125 -7.66 -5.22 6.24
N SER A 126 -7.31 -6.41 6.71
CA SER A 126 -6.03 -6.65 7.40
C SER A 126 -4.83 -6.44 6.50
N ARG A 127 -5.02 -6.51 5.20
CA ARG A 127 -3.94 -6.33 4.22
C ARG A 127 -3.94 -4.93 3.59
N THR A 128 -4.84 -4.05 3.99
CA THR A 128 -4.76 -2.62 3.65
C THR A 128 -3.86 -1.95 4.67
N ILE A 129 -2.59 -2.28 4.58
CA ILE A 129 -1.61 -1.95 5.60
C ILE A 129 -1.39 -0.44 5.70
N ARG A 130 -1.41 0.09 6.92
CA ARG A 130 -1.18 1.51 7.20
C ARG A 130 0.29 1.74 7.55
N ASN A 131 0.75 2.95 7.33
CA ASN A 131 2.15 3.33 7.60
C ASN A 131 3.12 2.39 6.90
N VAL A 132 2.79 2.04 5.64
CA VAL A 132 3.63 1.14 4.86
C VAL A 132 4.99 1.80 4.61
N ALA A 133 6.05 1.07 4.90
CA ALA A 133 7.42 1.56 4.73
C ALA A 133 8.11 0.90 3.55
N THR A 134 7.78 -0.37 3.28
CA THR A 134 8.46 -1.15 2.25
C THR A 134 7.45 -1.99 1.48
N ILE A 135 7.61 -2.02 0.16
CA ILE A 135 6.88 -2.91 -0.73
C ILE A 135 7.92 -3.66 -1.54
N GLU A 136 7.96 -4.99 -1.43
CA GLU A 136 8.98 -5.76 -2.14
C GLU A 136 8.39 -6.93 -2.88
N SER A 137 9.05 -7.30 -3.99
CA SER A 137 8.65 -8.45 -4.78
C SER A 137 9.10 -9.72 -4.07
N ILE A 138 8.22 -10.72 -4.03
CA ILE A 138 8.61 -12.05 -3.61
C ILE A 138 8.04 -13.08 -4.58
N THR A 139 8.72 -14.22 -4.64
CA THR A 139 8.29 -15.35 -5.43
C THR A 139 8.11 -16.52 -4.47
N LEU A 140 6.86 -16.95 -4.29
CA LEU A 140 6.59 -18.09 -3.41
C LEU A 140 7.00 -19.38 -4.10
N GLU A 141 7.73 -20.21 -3.36
CA GLU A 141 8.08 -21.55 -3.83
C GLU A 141 6.90 -22.50 -3.60
N PRO A 142 6.81 -23.59 -4.36
CA PRO A 142 5.81 -24.61 -4.09
C PRO A 142 5.88 -25.06 -2.64
N GLY A 143 4.73 -25.09 -1.96
CA GLY A 143 4.65 -25.49 -0.56
C GLY A 143 4.72 -24.34 0.43
N GLU A 144 5.12 -23.16 -0.02
CA GLU A 144 5.09 -21.98 0.84
C GLU A 144 3.70 -21.36 0.86
N ALA A 145 3.33 -20.78 1.98
CA ALA A 145 2.04 -20.10 2.13
C ALA A 145 2.26 -18.61 2.37
N VAL A 146 1.31 -17.80 1.94
CA VAL A 146 1.33 -16.34 2.14
C VAL A 146 1.57 -16.00 3.60
N ARG A 147 0.87 -16.70 4.51
CA ARG A 147 0.97 -16.42 5.95
C ARG A 147 2.37 -16.63 6.52
N ASP A 148 3.22 -17.40 5.82
CA ASP A 148 4.60 -17.61 6.28
C ASP A 148 5.41 -16.32 6.26
N TYR A 149 4.97 -15.36 5.47
CA TYR A 149 5.63 -14.07 5.32
C TYR A 149 4.94 -12.96 6.10
N GLU A 150 3.78 -13.24 6.68
CA GLU A 150 2.95 -12.21 7.30
C GLU A 150 3.14 -12.17 8.83
N THR A 151 2.94 -10.98 9.39
CA THR A 151 2.83 -10.77 10.83
C THR A 151 1.50 -10.06 11.06
N ILE A 152 0.42 -10.80 10.92
CA ILE A 152 -0.94 -10.29 11.09
C ILE A 152 -1.51 -10.91 12.35
N HIS A 153 -2.04 -10.06 13.23
CA HIS A 153 -2.62 -10.49 14.50
C HIS A 153 -4.11 -10.41 14.51
#